data_42f7a0547d399e179c8c2642af57bcd3
#
_entry.id   42f7a0547d399e179c8c2642af57bcd3
#
_cell.length_a   1.000
_cell.length_b   1.000
_cell.length_c   1.000
_cell.angle_alpha   90.00
_cell.angle_beta   90.00
_cell.angle_gamma   90.00
#
_symmetry.space_group_name_H-M   'P 1'
#
loop_
_entity.id
_entity.type
_entity.pdbx_description
1 polymer ?
#
loop_
_entity_poly.entity_id
_entity_poly.type
_entity_poly.pdbx_seq_one_letter_code
_entity_poly.pdbx_strand_id
1 'polypeptide(L)'
;MAALIPIILAGGKGERFWPVSRLARPKQFLCLDGSDRSLLQATADRLLPLAEGWENLWVITAAHLADRVREQLPELPEANLLVEPVGRDTAPAVAWGTLEVAQRYGDDALVGFFPADHWIADEAAFCQTLRAAAELAGEGAIATLGISPTYPATGYGYIEQGQATGTHGNLNAYTVSRFTEKPDAPTAQTFIDSGRFSWNSGMFIFPAGVMIAELKTHAPDLMKALIADGVDAYPSLEKLSIDYAVMEHTDRAQVMPVTFGWDDLGDWNAVERLLKQPGDRNVDLATHVALDTAGSIVYSADPDEVVVTIGLEDVVIVRDGNATLIVRKDRTQDIKAAVKKLGAEDRFQHLL
;
A
#
# COMPACT_ATOMS: atom_id res chain seq x y z
N MET A 1 -4.21 -20.35 -17.80
CA MET A 1 -4.60 -19.90 -16.44
C MET A 1 -5.69 -18.85 -16.61
N ALA A 2 -6.65 -18.76 -15.70
CA ALA A 2 -7.58 -17.62 -15.72
C ALA A 2 -6.77 -16.32 -15.54
N ALA A 3 -7.13 -15.26 -16.27
CA ALA A 3 -6.50 -13.95 -16.12
C ALA A 3 -6.72 -13.44 -14.68
N LEU A 4 -5.70 -12.83 -14.07
CA LEU A 4 -5.84 -12.15 -12.80
C LEU A 4 -6.57 -10.82 -13.04
N ILE A 5 -7.58 -10.53 -12.25
CA ILE A 5 -8.28 -9.24 -12.23
C ILE A 5 -7.71 -8.40 -11.07
N PRO A 6 -6.73 -7.53 -11.34
CA PRO A 6 -6.17 -6.70 -10.29
C PRO A 6 -7.05 -5.50 -9.97
N ILE A 7 -7.19 -5.22 -8.68
CA ILE A 7 -7.87 -4.04 -8.14
C ILE A 7 -6.86 -3.23 -7.32
N ILE A 8 -6.61 -2.00 -7.72
CA ILE A 8 -5.71 -1.08 -7.03
C ILE A 8 -6.49 -0.32 -5.97
N LEU A 9 -6.02 -0.37 -4.71
CA LEU A 9 -6.58 0.39 -3.59
C LEU A 9 -5.90 1.76 -3.49
N ALA A 10 -6.57 2.83 -3.92
CA ALA A 10 -6.03 4.18 -4.01
C ALA A 10 -6.71 5.18 -3.04
N GLY A 11 -7.02 4.76 -1.82
CA GLY A 11 -7.77 5.54 -0.82
C GLY A 11 -6.93 6.16 0.31
N GLY A 12 -5.62 5.93 0.36
CA GLY A 12 -4.73 6.37 1.45
C GLY A 12 -4.54 7.90 1.49
N LYS A 13 -4.32 8.48 2.69
CA LYS A 13 -4.09 9.93 2.88
C LYS A 13 -2.62 10.35 2.76
N GLY A 14 -1.66 9.46 3.08
CA GLY A 14 -0.23 9.71 2.97
C GLY A 14 0.29 10.90 3.80
N GLU A 15 -0.33 11.24 4.93
CA GLU A 15 -0.09 12.47 5.73
C GLU A 15 1.38 12.65 6.17
N ARG A 16 2.18 11.57 6.26
CA ARG A 16 3.59 11.63 6.69
C ARG A 16 4.54 12.19 5.63
N PHE A 17 4.07 12.32 4.39
CA PHE A 17 4.81 12.99 3.31
C PHE A 17 4.49 14.47 3.17
N TRP A 18 3.71 15.03 4.13
CA TRP A 18 3.52 16.49 4.17
C TRP A 18 4.90 17.19 4.22
N PRO A 19 5.10 18.31 3.51
CA PRO A 19 4.15 19.12 2.77
C PRO A 19 3.92 18.69 1.31
N VAL A 20 4.59 17.66 0.80
CA VAL A 20 4.44 17.19 -0.58
C VAL A 20 3.11 16.47 -0.78
N SER A 21 2.68 15.69 0.22
CA SER A 21 1.32 15.14 0.25
C SER A 21 0.32 16.16 0.77
N ARG A 22 -0.83 16.22 0.14
CA ARG A 22 -1.98 17.07 0.50
C ARG A 22 -3.26 16.24 0.38
N LEU A 23 -4.39 16.71 0.94
CA LEU A 23 -5.68 16.03 0.81
C LEU A 23 -6.07 15.76 -0.65
N ALA A 24 -5.81 16.75 -1.54
CA ALA A 24 -6.07 16.59 -2.96
C ALA A 24 -4.96 15.86 -3.73
N ARG A 25 -3.80 15.62 -3.13
CA ARG A 25 -2.64 14.95 -3.73
C ARG A 25 -1.93 14.07 -2.69
N PRO A 26 -2.59 13.01 -2.19
CA PRO A 26 -1.96 12.10 -1.25
C PRO A 26 -0.83 11.28 -1.89
N LYS A 27 -0.13 10.49 -1.06
CA LYS A 27 1.12 9.78 -1.37
C LYS A 27 1.09 9.02 -2.69
N GLN A 28 0.02 8.31 -3.01
CA GLN A 28 -0.10 7.50 -4.23
C GLN A 28 0.03 8.30 -5.54
N PHE A 29 -0.17 9.61 -5.50
CA PHE A 29 0.00 10.50 -6.66
C PHE A 29 1.36 11.20 -6.71
N LEU A 30 2.30 10.81 -5.85
CA LEU A 30 3.65 11.38 -5.79
C LEU A 30 4.65 10.49 -6.53
N CYS A 31 5.69 11.13 -7.10
CA CYS A 31 6.87 10.50 -7.65
C CYS A 31 7.96 10.55 -6.56
N LEU A 32 8.16 9.46 -5.82
CA LEU A 32 9.04 9.43 -4.64
C LEU A 32 10.34 8.64 -4.88
N ASP A 33 10.43 7.93 -5.97
CA ASP A 33 11.54 7.04 -6.33
C ASP A 33 12.51 7.64 -7.37
N GLY A 34 12.34 8.92 -7.69
CA GLY A 34 13.13 9.61 -8.70
C GLY A 34 12.69 9.33 -10.14
N SER A 35 11.62 8.56 -10.34
CA SER A 35 11.00 8.37 -11.65
C SER A 35 10.00 9.49 -11.97
N ASP A 36 9.58 9.57 -13.24
CA ASP A 36 8.51 10.49 -13.69
C ASP A 36 7.10 9.90 -13.47
N ARG A 37 7.02 8.70 -12.86
CA ARG A 37 5.75 8.00 -12.60
C ARG A 37 5.33 8.14 -11.15
N SER A 38 4.06 8.42 -10.91
CA SER A 38 3.52 8.34 -9.55
C SER A 38 3.46 6.87 -9.07
N LEU A 39 3.34 6.67 -7.78
CA LEU A 39 3.20 5.32 -7.21
C LEU A 39 1.95 4.60 -7.77
N LEU A 40 0.84 5.31 -7.99
CA LEU A 40 -0.36 4.76 -8.64
C LEU A 40 -0.07 4.31 -10.07
N GLN A 41 0.60 5.15 -10.87
CA GLN A 41 0.96 4.83 -12.24
C GLN A 41 1.93 3.65 -12.29
N ALA A 42 2.99 3.66 -11.48
CA ALA A 42 3.94 2.56 -11.38
C ALA A 42 3.24 1.24 -10.95
N THR A 43 2.24 1.31 -10.07
CA THR A 43 1.45 0.14 -9.68
C THR A 43 0.60 -0.36 -10.85
N ALA A 44 -0.06 0.53 -11.60
CA ALA A 44 -0.82 0.13 -12.78
C ALA A 44 0.09 -0.49 -13.85
N ASP A 45 1.23 0.13 -14.16
CA ASP A 45 2.20 -0.36 -15.15
C ASP A 45 2.67 -1.80 -14.83
N ARG A 46 2.94 -2.10 -13.55
CA ARG A 46 3.34 -3.45 -13.09
C ARG A 46 2.23 -4.49 -13.20
N LEU A 47 0.97 -4.08 -13.02
CA LEU A 47 -0.19 -4.99 -12.99
C LEU A 47 -0.80 -5.22 -14.38
N LEU A 48 -0.66 -4.28 -15.32
CA LEU A 48 -1.21 -4.39 -16.67
C LEU A 48 -0.82 -5.66 -17.43
N PRO A 49 0.44 -6.16 -17.38
CA PRO A 49 0.81 -7.42 -18.03
C PRO A 49 0.12 -8.67 -17.47
N LEU A 50 -0.41 -8.58 -16.23
CA LEU A 50 -1.13 -9.66 -15.55
C LEU A 50 -2.64 -9.56 -15.78
N ALA A 51 -3.13 -8.33 -15.94
CA ALA A 51 -4.52 -8.03 -16.30
C ALA A 51 -4.83 -8.28 -17.77
N GLU A 52 -3.81 -8.45 -18.61
CA GLU A 52 -3.93 -8.59 -20.08
C GLU A 52 -4.60 -7.37 -20.75
N GLY A 53 -4.61 -6.21 -20.09
CA GLY A 53 -5.13 -4.95 -20.62
C GLY A 53 -5.92 -4.13 -19.58
N TRP A 54 -6.24 -2.90 -19.99
CA TRP A 54 -6.96 -1.94 -19.13
C TRP A 54 -8.38 -2.38 -18.80
N GLU A 55 -9.00 -3.20 -19.64
CA GLU A 55 -10.37 -3.72 -19.45
C GLU A 55 -10.52 -4.59 -18.21
N ASN A 56 -9.42 -5.17 -17.73
CA ASN A 56 -9.41 -6.04 -16.56
C ASN A 56 -8.71 -5.41 -15.34
N LEU A 57 -8.10 -4.23 -15.50
CA LEU A 57 -7.54 -3.48 -14.38
C LEU A 57 -8.62 -2.61 -13.74
N TRP A 58 -8.72 -2.64 -12.41
CA TRP A 58 -9.69 -1.87 -11.65
C TRP A 58 -9.00 -0.97 -10.62
N VAL A 59 -9.65 0.11 -10.24
CA VAL A 59 -9.17 1.02 -9.18
C VAL A 59 -10.33 1.33 -8.24
N ILE A 60 -10.07 1.27 -6.94
CA ILE A 60 -10.98 1.77 -5.90
C ILE A 60 -10.36 3.01 -5.27
N THR A 61 -11.11 4.10 -5.22
CA THR A 61 -10.63 5.37 -4.66
C THR A 61 -11.74 6.15 -3.96
N ALA A 62 -11.37 7.13 -3.12
CA ALA A 62 -12.33 8.03 -2.49
C ALA A 62 -12.86 9.08 -3.49
N ALA A 63 -14.09 9.54 -3.29
CA ALA A 63 -14.78 10.47 -4.20
C ALA A 63 -13.96 11.73 -4.53
N HIS A 64 -13.27 12.32 -3.54
CA HIS A 64 -12.47 13.52 -3.74
C HIS A 64 -11.16 13.28 -4.51
N LEU A 65 -10.80 12.03 -4.80
CA LEU A 65 -9.59 11.64 -5.53
C LEU A 65 -9.88 11.10 -6.93
N ALA A 66 -11.14 10.86 -7.27
CA ALA A 66 -11.52 10.19 -8.51
C ALA A 66 -11.00 10.91 -9.76
N ASP A 67 -11.09 12.26 -9.80
CA ASP A 67 -10.58 13.04 -10.92
C ASP A 67 -9.07 12.92 -11.09
N ARG A 68 -8.32 12.84 -9.97
CA ARG A 68 -6.88 12.58 -10.01
C ARG A 68 -6.53 11.21 -10.58
N VAL A 69 -7.33 10.19 -10.25
CA VAL A 69 -7.14 8.86 -10.84
C VAL A 69 -7.36 8.92 -12.35
N ARG A 70 -8.43 9.58 -12.82
CA ARG A 70 -8.70 9.78 -14.26
C ARG A 70 -7.59 10.53 -14.98
N GLU A 71 -7.02 11.57 -14.34
CA GLU A 71 -5.88 12.33 -14.89
C GLU A 71 -4.63 11.46 -15.05
N GLN A 72 -4.34 10.59 -14.09
CA GLN A 72 -3.12 9.79 -14.09
C GLN A 72 -3.24 8.45 -14.83
N LEU A 73 -4.43 7.91 -14.94
CA LEU A 73 -4.73 6.67 -15.65
C LEU A 73 -5.84 6.90 -16.69
N PRO A 74 -5.57 7.71 -17.74
CA PRO A 74 -6.60 8.10 -18.71
C PRO A 74 -7.12 6.91 -19.57
N GLU A 75 -6.38 5.79 -19.62
CA GLU A 75 -6.79 4.57 -20.33
C GLU A 75 -7.70 3.67 -19.51
N LEU A 76 -7.84 3.93 -18.19
CA LEU A 76 -8.70 3.13 -17.31
C LEU A 76 -10.17 3.32 -17.72
N PRO A 77 -10.92 2.25 -18.04
CA PRO A 77 -12.34 2.35 -18.33
C PRO A 77 -13.10 2.93 -17.12
N GLU A 78 -14.02 3.86 -17.35
CA GLU A 78 -14.83 4.46 -16.28
C GLU A 78 -15.60 3.42 -15.46
N ALA A 79 -16.06 2.34 -16.09
CA ALA A 79 -16.74 1.23 -15.42
C ALA A 79 -15.83 0.42 -14.45
N ASN A 80 -14.51 0.61 -14.53
CA ASN A 80 -13.53 -0.06 -13.67
C ASN A 80 -13.00 0.86 -12.56
N LEU A 81 -13.47 2.13 -12.51
CA LEU A 81 -13.18 3.06 -11.43
C LEU A 81 -14.30 3.03 -10.40
N LEU A 82 -14.07 2.37 -9.27
CA LEU A 82 -15.01 2.31 -8.17
C LEU A 82 -14.74 3.48 -7.21
N VAL A 83 -15.76 4.31 -7.01
CA VAL A 83 -15.62 5.57 -6.24
C VAL A 83 -16.37 5.43 -4.91
N GLU A 84 -15.62 5.29 -3.82
CA GLU A 84 -16.18 5.25 -2.46
C GLU A 84 -16.70 6.65 -2.05
N PRO A 85 -17.97 6.78 -1.67
CA PRO A 85 -18.52 8.07 -1.24
C PRO A 85 -17.89 8.55 0.08
N VAL A 86 -17.46 7.61 0.91
CA VAL A 86 -16.72 7.86 2.16
C VAL A 86 -15.81 6.68 2.47
N GLY A 87 -14.58 6.93 2.87
CA GLY A 87 -13.63 5.86 3.22
C GLY A 87 -14.05 5.08 4.47
N ARG A 88 -14.13 3.76 4.36
CA ARG A 88 -14.53 2.82 5.42
C ARG A 88 -13.49 1.75 5.73
N ASP A 89 -12.21 2.02 5.38
CA ASP A 89 -11.11 1.07 5.48
C ASP A 89 -11.19 -0.04 4.42
N THR A 90 -10.38 -1.09 4.49
CA THR A 90 -10.15 -2.03 3.38
C THR A 90 -11.22 -3.10 3.25
N ALA A 91 -11.93 -3.53 4.31
CA ALA A 91 -12.93 -4.58 4.18
C ALA A 91 -14.12 -4.19 3.28
N PRO A 92 -14.74 -2.99 3.39
CA PRO A 92 -15.77 -2.57 2.46
C PRO A 92 -15.28 -2.44 1.02
N ALA A 93 -14.06 -1.93 0.80
CA ALA A 93 -13.48 -1.82 -0.53
C ALA A 93 -13.25 -3.20 -1.16
N VAL A 94 -12.68 -4.15 -0.41
CA VAL A 94 -12.48 -5.54 -0.86
C VAL A 94 -13.82 -6.21 -1.14
N ALA A 95 -14.80 -6.06 -0.25
CA ALA A 95 -16.11 -6.66 -0.43
C ALA A 95 -16.82 -6.12 -1.69
N TRP A 96 -16.86 -4.80 -1.87
CA TRP A 96 -17.50 -4.19 -3.03
C TRP A 96 -16.77 -4.54 -4.33
N GLY A 97 -15.46 -4.36 -4.40
CA GLY A 97 -14.69 -4.71 -5.59
C GLY A 97 -14.81 -6.18 -5.97
N THR A 98 -14.84 -7.09 -4.98
CA THR A 98 -15.05 -8.53 -5.23
C THR A 98 -16.43 -8.83 -5.77
N LEU A 99 -17.49 -8.17 -5.26
CA LEU A 99 -18.87 -8.32 -5.76
C LEU A 99 -19.00 -7.85 -7.22
N GLU A 100 -18.41 -6.69 -7.57
CA GLU A 100 -18.42 -6.16 -8.94
C GLU A 100 -17.69 -7.10 -9.91
N VAL A 101 -16.52 -7.62 -9.50
CA VAL A 101 -15.77 -8.59 -10.32
C VAL A 101 -16.55 -9.89 -10.46
N ALA A 102 -17.12 -10.44 -9.37
CA ALA A 102 -17.92 -11.66 -9.44
C ALA A 102 -19.15 -11.50 -10.36
N GLN A 103 -19.81 -10.35 -10.31
CA GLN A 103 -20.93 -10.04 -11.19
C GLN A 103 -20.54 -10.02 -12.67
N ARG A 104 -19.34 -9.52 -12.99
CA ARG A 104 -18.89 -9.35 -14.38
C ARG A 104 -18.20 -10.58 -14.93
N TYR A 105 -17.42 -11.30 -14.14
CA TYR A 105 -16.54 -12.39 -14.58
C TYR A 105 -16.87 -13.75 -13.96
N GLY A 106 -17.78 -13.81 -12.97
CA GLY A 106 -18.17 -15.03 -12.26
C GLY A 106 -17.38 -15.26 -10.98
N ASP A 107 -17.87 -16.19 -10.17
CA ASP A 107 -17.31 -16.52 -8.84
C ASP A 107 -15.91 -17.16 -8.91
N ASP A 108 -15.56 -17.79 -10.03
CA ASP A 108 -14.24 -18.41 -10.24
C ASP A 108 -13.17 -17.40 -10.70
N ALA A 109 -13.53 -16.12 -10.92
CA ALA A 109 -12.59 -15.09 -11.30
C ALA A 109 -11.53 -14.89 -10.22
N LEU A 110 -10.25 -14.90 -10.62
CA LEU A 110 -9.14 -14.61 -9.72
C LEU A 110 -9.00 -13.09 -9.53
N VAL A 111 -9.22 -12.63 -8.31
CA VAL A 111 -9.14 -11.21 -7.94
C VAL A 111 -7.91 -10.98 -7.10
N GLY A 112 -7.17 -9.89 -7.39
CA GLY A 112 -6.03 -9.47 -6.57
C GLY A 112 -6.21 -8.02 -6.10
N PHE A 113 -5.99 -7.76 -4.82
CA PHE A 113 -6.01 -6.41 -4.26
C PHE A 113 -4.60 -5.92 -3.97
N PHE A 114 -4.28 -4.72 -4.45
CA PHE A 114 -2.93 -4.15 -4.42
C PHE A 114 -2.98 -2.68 -3.95
N PRO A 115 -2.26 -2.32 -2.87
CA PRO A 115 -2.11 -0.91 -2.51
C PRO A 115 -1.46 -0.08 -3.62
N ALA A 116 -1.99 1.11 -3.86
CA ALA A 116 -1.51 2.03 -4.91
C ALA A 116 -0.17 2.70 -4.58
N ASP A 117 0.33 2.55 -3.35
CA ASP A 117 1.35 3.40 -2.78
C ASP A 117 2.60 2.64 -2.30
N HIS A 118 2.74 1.38 -2.72
CA HIS A 118 3.90 0.55 -2.43
C HIS A 118 4.96 0.65 -3.53
N TRP A 119 6.21 0.66 -3.09
CA TRP A 119 7.36 0.56 -3.99
C TRP A 119 7.84 -0.89 -4.13
N ILE A 120 8.26 -1.25 -5.34
CA ILE A 120 8.77 -2.58 -5.71
C ILE A 120 10.07 -2.39 -6.48
N ALA A 121 11.15 -3.07 -6.06
CA ALA A 121 12.46 -2.97 -6.70
C ALA A 121 12.56 -3.84 -7.96
N ASP A 122 12.18 -5.11 -7.85
CA ASP A 122 12.25 -6.09 -8.94
C ASP A 122 10.84 -6.41 -9.44
N GLU A 123 10.41 -5.66 -10.44
CA GLU A 123 9.09 -5.82 -11.05
C GLU A 123 8.92 -7.15 -11.77
N ALA A 124 10.01 -7.71 -12.33
CA ALA A 124 9.96 -9.01 -12.98
C ALA A 124 9.72 -10.13 -11.97
N ALA A 125 10.44 -10.12 -10.85
CA ALA A 125 10.23 -11.05 -9.75
C ALA A 125 8.85 -10.88 -9.11
N PHE A 126 8.37 -9.64 -8.99
CA PHE A 126 7.01 -9.35 -8.52
C PHE A 126 5.95 -9.98 -9.44
N CYS A 127 6.03 -9.76 -10.76
CA CYS A 127 5.09 -10.37 -11.71
C CYS A 127 5.12 -11.90 -11.69
N GLN A 128 6.32 -12.51 -11.54
CA GLN A 128 6.44 -13.98 -11.39
C GLN A 128 5.78 -14.46 -10.10
N THR A 129 5.98 -13.72 -9.00
CA THR A 129 5.34 -13.99 -7.71
C THR A 129 3.82 -13.95 -7.82
N LEU A 130 3.25 -12.95 -8.50
CA LEU A 130 1.80 -12.84 -8.66
C LEU A 130 1.22 -13.98 -9.48
N ARG A 131 1.95 -14.48 -10.50
CA ARG A 131 1.53 -15.68 -11.23
C ARG A 131 1.49 -16.92 -10.33
N ALA A 132 2.52 -17.11 -9.51
CA ALA A 132 2.57 -18.23 -8.56
C ALA A 132 1.46 -18.10 -7.49
N ALA A 133 1.19 -16.89 -7.00
CA ALA A 133 0.09 -16.63 -6.07
C ALA A 133 -1.29 -16.85 -6.70
N ALA A 134 -1.45 -16.56 -7.99
CA ALA A 134 -2.67 -16.85 -8.73
C ALA A 134 -2.87 -18.37 -8.93
N GLU A 135 -1.79 -19.15 -9.13
CA GLU A 135 -1.86 -20.63 -9.15
C GLU A 135 -2.36 -21.16 -7.80
N LEU A 136 -1.76 -20.72 -6.70
CA LEU A 136 -2.19 -21.09 -5.35
C LEU A 136 -3.65 -20.71 -5.06
N ALA A 137 -4.04 -19.49 -5.44
CA ALA A 137 -5.42 -19.02 -5.27
C ALA A 137 -6.41 -19.85 -6.09
N GLY A 138 -6.04 -20.30 -7.30
CA GLY A 138 -6.86 -21.18 -8.13
C GLY A 138 -7.23 -22.52 -7.48
N GLU A 139 -6.52 -22.93 -6.43
CA GLU A 139 -6.83 -24.11 -5.59
C GLU A 139 -7.84 -23.79 -4.46
N GLY A 140 -8.34 -22.54 -4.39
CA GLY A 140 -9.32 -22.10 -3.39
C GLY A 140 -8.71 -21.47 -2.14
N ALA A 141 -7.42 -21.14 -2.16
CA ALA A 141 -6.75 -20.41 -1.10
C ALA A 141 -6.95 -18.88 -1.23
N ILE A 142 -6.74 -18.16 -0.12
CA ILE A 142 -6.48 -16.74 -0.11
C ILE A 142 -4.96 -16.57 0.01
N ALA A 143 -4.30 -16.33 -1.12
CA ALA A 143 -2.87 -16.13 -1.17
C ALA A 143 -2.49 -14.72 -0.71
N THR A 144 -1.54 -14.61 0.25
CA THR A 144 -0.94 -13.33 0.66
C THR A 144 0.57 -13.36 0.48
N LEU A 145 1.14 -12.20 0.12
CA LEU A 145 2.58 -12.06 -0.05
C LEU A 145 3.22 -11.62 1.27
N GLY A 146 4.06 -12.48 1.81
CA GLY A 146 4.81 -12.21 3.03
C GLY A 146 6.19 -11.66 2.70
N ILE A 147 6.45 -10.40 3.01
CA ILE A 147 7.75 -9.79 2.76
C ILE A 147 8.76 -10.26 3.80
N SER A 148 9.92 -10.74 3.37
CA SER A 148 11.00 -11.14 4.27
C SER A 148 11.50 -9.95 5.09
N PRO A 149 11.41 -9.97 6.43
CA PRO A 149 11.79 -8.84 7.27
C PRO A 149 13.31 -8.60 7.22
N THR A 150 13.71 -7.34 7.08
CA THR A 150 15.13 -6.93 7.10
C THR A 150 15.51 -6.10 8.33
N TYR A 151 14.52 -5.64 9.10
CA TYR A 151 14.69 -4.91 10.36
C TYR A 151 13.42 -5.06 11.24
N PRO A 152 13.50 -4.82 12.58
CA PRO A 152 12.36 -5.00 13.47
C PRO A 152 11.35 -3.86 13.35
N ALA A 153 10.58 -3.85 12.25
CA ALA A 153 9.57 -2.84 11.98
C ALA A 153 8.42 -2.93 12.97
N THR A 154 8.10 -1.82 13.64
CA THR A 154 6.94 -1.70 14.55
C THR A 154 5.72 -1.09 13.87
N GLY A 155 5.86 -0.68 12.61
CA GLY A 155 4.77 -0.09 11.81
C GLY A 155 4.02 -1.10 10.95
N TYR A 156 4.48 -2.34 10.84
CA TYR A 156 3.93 -3.38 9.98
C TYR A 156 3.21 -4.49 10.76
N GLY A 157 2.25 -5.13 10.10
CA GLY A 157 1.74 -6.42 10.51
C GLY A 157 2.75 -7.53 10.20
N TYR A 158 2.75 -8.58 11.01
CA TYR A 158 3.58 -9.78 10.83
C TYR A 158 2.70 -11.01 10.66
N ILE A 159 3.10 -11.89 9.75
CA ILE A 159 2.44 -13.16 9.45
C ILE A 159 3.37 -14.30 9.88
N GLU A 160 2.93 -15.14 10.81
CA GLU A 160 3.64 -16.34 11.20
C GLU A 160 3.34 -17.49 10.22
N GLN A 161 4.40 -18.05 9.61
CA GLN A 161 4.31 -19.21 8.74
C GLN A 161 3.99 -20.47 9.56
N GLY A 162 2.99 -21.22 9.11
CA GLY A 162 2.61 -22.50 9.66
C GLY A 162 3.22 -23.67 8.89
N GLN A 163 2.40 -24.66 8.54
CA GLN A 163 2.83 -25.83 7.78
C GLN A 163 3.00 -25.48 6.30
N ALA A 164 4.03 -26.07 5.67
CA ALA A 164 4.19 -25.98 4.21
C ALA A 164 3.01 -26.70 3.52
N THR A 165 2.42 -26.01 2.52
CA THR A 165 1.29 -26.54 1.77
C THR A 165 1.67 -26.98 0.35
N GLY A 166 2.75 -26.44 -0.20
CA GLY A 166 3.22 -26.79 -1.54
C GLY A 166 4.19 -25.76 -2.11
N THR A 167 4.47 -25.90 -3.40
CA THR A 167 5.32 -24.99 -4.15
C THR A 167 4.58 -24.61 -5.44
N HIS A 168 4.47 -23.31 -5.70
CA HIS A 168 3.83 -22.73 -6.90
C HIS A 168 4.86 -21.86 -7.60
N GLY A 169 5.05 -22.09 -8.91
CA GLY A 169 6.24 -21.57 -9.57
C GLY A 169 7.51 -22.03 -8.85
N ASN A 170 8.31 -21.08 -8.36
CA ASN A 170 9.52 -21.35 -7.54
C ASN A 170 9.35 -20.94 -6.07
N LEU A 171 8.13 -20.67 -5.60
CA LEU A 171 7.84 -20.15 -4.28
C LEU A 171 7.11 -21.17 -3.42
N ASN A 172 7.56 -21.33 -2.17
CA ASN A 172 6.87 -22.15 -1.20
C ASN A 172 5.68 -21.41 -0.61
N ALA A 173 4.58 -22.13 -0.38
CA ALA A 173 3.40 -21.65 0.31
C ALA A 173 3.27 -22.31 1.68
N TYR A 174 2.77 -21.57 2.65
CA TYR A 174 2.57 -22.01 4.03
C TYR A 174 1.19 -21.60 4.52
N THR A 175 0.56 -22.40 5.36
CA THR A 175 -0.59 -21.93 6.13
C THR A 175 -0.20 -20.72 6.98
N VAL A 176 -1.14 -19.85 7.28
CA VAL A 176 -0.94 -18.76 8.23
C VAL A 176 -1.27 -19.28 9.62
N SER A 177 -0.29 -19.27 10.54
CA SER A 177 -0.51 -19.64 11.94
C SER A 177 -1.11 -18.49 12.74
N ARG A 178 -0.70 -17.25 12.42
CA ARG A 178 -1.10 -16.07 13.18
C ARG A 178 -0.77 -14.79 12.42
N PHE A 179 -1.65 -13.78 12.54
CA PHE A 179 -1.35 -12.38 12.25
C PHE A 179 -1.03 -11.64 13.55
N THR A 180 -0.07 -10.70 13.52
CA THR A 180 0.25 -9.83 14.65
C THR A 180 0.45 -8.41 14.13
N GLU A 181 -0.47 -7.52 14.46
CA GLU A 181 -0.44 -6.14 13.97
C GLU A 181 0.44 -5.27 14.87
N LYS A 182 1.40 -4.58 14.30
CA LYS A 182 2.26 -3.56 14.90
C LYS A 182 2.83 -3.94 16.27
N PRO A 183 3.68 -4.98 16.34
CA PRO A 183 4.31 -5.40 17.59
C PRO A 183 5.26 -4.32 18.14
N ASP A 184 5.62 -4.43 19.41
CA ASP A 184 6.71 -3.64 19.95
C ASP A 184 8.08 -4.10 19.40
N ALA A 185 9.13 -3.27 19.56
CA ALA A 185 10.44 -3.56 18.98
C ALA A 185 11.08 -4.86 19.50
N PRO A 186 11.02 -5.21 20.79
CA PRO A 186 11.51 -6.49 21.28
C PRO A 186 10.78 -7.70 20.66
N THR A 187 9.46 -7.62 20.53
CA THR A 187 8.65 -8.67 19.89
C THR A 187 8.99 -8.78 18.40
N ALA A 188 9.09 -7.66 17.68
CA ALA A 188 9.48 -7.64 16.28
C ALA A 188 10.87 -8.27 16.06
N GLN A 189 11.84 -8.01 16.94
CA GLN A 189 13.16 -8.63 16.89
C GLN A 189 13.07 -10.15 17.08
N THR A 190 12.26 -10.62 18.04
CA THR A 190 12.05 -12.04 18.25
C THR A 190 11.45 -12.73 17.02
N PHE A 191 10.55 -12.05 16.31
CA PHE A 191 9.97 -12.58 15.07
C PHE A 191 11.02 -12.75 13.97
N ILE A 192 11.90 -11.77 13.80
CA ILE A 192 13.00 -11.86 12.82
C ILE A 192 13.95 -13.01 13.19
N ASP A 193 14.39 -13.08 14.45
CA ASP A 193 15.35 -14.09 14.91
C ASP A 193 14.82 -15.52 14.74
N SER A 194 13.50 -15.69 14.78
CA SER A 194 12.86 -17.00 14.57
C SER A 194 12.89 -17.46 13.10
N GLY A 195 13.04 -16.55 12.13
CA GLY A 195 13.01 -16.82 10.69
C GLY A 195 11.67 -17.35 10.15
N ARG A 196 10.60 -17.31 10.95
CA ARG A 196 9.27 -17.84 10.57
C ARG A 196 8.22 -16.78 10.31
N PHE A 197 8.59 -15.50 10.39
CA PHE A 197 7.67 -14.39 10.19
C PHE A 197 8.00 -13.61 8.93
N SER A 198 6.97 -13.16 8.28
CA SER A 198 7.03 -12.20 7.16
C SER A 198 6.23 -10.94 7.51
N TRP A 199 6.59 -9.79 6.95
CA TRP A 199 5.69 -8.63 7.01
C TRP A 199 4.48 -8.86 6.14
N ASN A 200 3.31 -8.43 6.59
CA ASN A 200 2.09 -8.39 5.80
C ASN A 200 2.18 -7.28 4.75
N SER A 201 2.23 -7.65 3.48
CA SER A 201 2.25 -6.69 2.38
C SER A 201 0.90 -6.00 2.13
N GLY A 202 -0.19 -6.53 2.70
CA GLY A 202 -1.55 -6.07 2.37
C GLY A 202 -2.00 -6.41 0.95
N MET A 203 -1.31 -7.35 0.28
CA MET A 203 -1.66 -7.84 -1.06
C MET A 203 -2.29 -9.23 -0.93
N PHE A 204 -3.48 -9.39 -1.49
CA PHE A 204 -4.26 -10.63 -1.41
C PHE A 204 -4.77 -11.04 -2.78
N ILE A 205 -4.69 -12.34 -3.09
CA ILE A 205 -5.18 -12.92 -4.34
C ILE A 205 -6.05 -14.12 -4.01
N PHE A 206 -7.25 -14.17 -4.57
CA PHE A 206 -8.24 -15.21 -4.26
C PHE A 206 -9.30 -15.35 -5.36
N PRO A 207 -10.04 -16.49 -5.46
CA PRO A 207 -11.26 -16.56 -6.24
C PRO A 207 -12.36 -15.69 -5.62
N ALA A 208 -13.08 -14.94 -6.43
CA ALA A 208 -14.13 -14.03 -5.97
C ALA A 208 -15.17 -14.72 -5.06
N GLY A 209 -15.63 -15.90 -5.44
CA GLY A 209 -16.59 -16.69 -4.66
C GLY A 209 -16.05 -17.12 -3.28
N VAL A 210 -14.73 -17.41 -3.19
CA VAL A 210 -14.10 -17.74 -1.90
C VAL A 210 -14.17 -16.55 -0.96
N MET A 211 -13.73 -15.36 -1.41
CA MET A 211 -13.76 -14.17 -0.55
C MET A 211 -15.20 -13.75 -0.20
N ILE A 212 -16.15 -13.87 -1.12
CA ILE A 212 -17.58 -13.63 -0.83
C ILE A 212 -18.08 -14.57 0.28
N ALA A 213 -17.69 -15.84 0.26
CA ALA A 213 -18.09 -16.81 1.29
C ALA A 213 -17.45 -16.45 2.65
N GLU A 214 -16.17 -16.11 2.68
CA GLU A 214 -15.46 -15.70 3.91
C GLU A 214 -16.06 -14.41 4.49
N LEU A 215 -16.33 -13.40 3.67
CA LEU A 215 -16.96 -12.16 4.09
C LEU A 215 -18.38 -12.39 4.62
N LYS A 216 -19.17 -13.28 4.01
CA LYS A 216 -20.50 -13.66 4.54
C LYS A 216 -20.42 -14.34 5.90
N THR A 217 -19.33 -15.08 6.16
CA THR A 217 -19.11 -15.80 7.42
C THR A 217 -18.61 -14.86 8.52
N HIS A 218 -17.60 -14.05 8.21
CA HIS A 218 -16.85 -13.27 9.21
C HIS A 218 -17.28 -11.79 9.31
N ALA A 219 -17.92 -11.26 8.26
CA ALA A 219 -18.47 -9.89 8.23
C ALA A 219 -19.90 -9.84 7.64
N PRO A 220 -20.86 -10.60 8.21
CA PRO A 220 -22.20 -10.79 7.63
C PRO A 220 -22.99 -9.49 7.46
N ASP A 221 -22.88 -8.55 8.40
CA ASP A 221 -23.62 -7.28 8.35
C ASP A 221 -23.10 -6.38 7.22
N LEU A 222 -21.77 -6.34 7.00
CA LEU A 222 -21.14 -5.67 5.88
C LEU A 222 -21.67 -6.23 4.54
N MET A 223 -21.62 -7.55 4.37
CA MET A 223 -22.06 -8.20 3.14
C MET A 223 -23.56 -8.03 2.90
N LYS A 224 -24.38 -8.11 3.95
CA LYS A 224 -25.82 -7.89 3.84
C LYS A 224 -26.14 -6.48 3.35
N ALA A 225 -25.47 -5.46 3.90
CA ALA A 225 -25.67 -4.07 3.51
C ALA A 225 -25.25 -3.84 2.05
N LEU A 226 -24.04 -4.31 1.65
CA LEU A 226 -23.55 -4.14 0.27
C LEU A 226 -24.38 -4.89 -0.77
N ILE A 227 -24.91 -6.09 -0.45
CA ILE A 227 -25.77 -6.84 -1.37
C ILE A 227 -27.13 -6.15 -1.52
N ALA A 228 -27.68 -5.54 -0.46
CA ALA A 228 -28.97 -4.87 -0.50
C ALA A 228 -28.93 -3.52 -1.20
N ASP A 229 -27.95 -2.67 -0.85
CA ASP A 229 -27.94 -1.26 -1.18
C ASP A 229 -26.71 -0.84 -2.03
N GLY A 230 -25.79 -1.76 -2.31
CA GLY A 230 -24.56 -1.47 -3.08
C GLY A 230 -23.73 -0.37 -2.44
N VAL A 231 -23.25 0.56 -3.28
CA VAL A 231 -22.43 1.70 -2.84
C VAL A 231 -23.18 2.66 -1.90
N ASP A 232 -24.50 2.70 -1.95
CA ASP A 232 -25.33 3.55 -1.09
C ASP A 232 -25.28 3.10 0.38
N ALA A 233 -24.85 1.87 0.67
CA ALA A 233 -24.63 1.38 2.03
C ALA A 233 -23.44 2.07 2.74
N TYR A 234 -22.45 2.57 2.01
CA TYR A 234 -21.17 3.06 2.56
C TYR A 234 -21.27 4.04 3.73
N PRO A 235 -22.18 5.05 3.72
CA PRO A 235 -22.30 5.99 4.84
C PRO A 235 -22.62 5.31 6.18
N SER A 236 -23.31 4.16 6.14
CA SER A 236 -23.73 3.40 7.32
C SER A 236 -22.75 2.32 7.76
N LEU A 237 -21.76 1.96 6.91
CA LEU A 237 -20.80 0.90 7.22
C LEU A 237 -19.83 1.33 8.32
N GLU A 238 -19.43 0.40 9.15
CA GLU A 238 -18.34 0.59 10.10
C GLU A 238 -16.96 0.61 9.38
N LYS A 239 -15.99 1.29 9.99
CA LYS A 239 -14.60 1.21 9.52
C LYS A 239 -14.00 -0.10 9.97
N LEU A 240 -13.63 -0.93 9.02
CA LEU A 240 -13.09 -2.26 9.28
C LEU A 240 -12.03 -2.61 8.24
N SER A 241 -10.84 -3.05 8.67
CA SER A 241 -9.84 -3.58 7.74
C SER A 241 -10.15 -5.01 7.35
N ILE A 242 -9.71 -5.43 6.17
CA ILE A 242 -9.85 -6.81 5.71
C ILE A 242 -9.07 -7.78 6.59
N ASP A 243 -7.97 -7.31 7.19
CA ASP A 243 -7.17 -8.11 8.12
C ASP A 243 -8.03 -8.53 9.32
N TYR A 244 -8.67 -7.59 10.00
CA TYR A 244 -9.55 -7.87 11.14
C TYR A 244 -10.86 -8.55 10.72
N ALA A 245 -11.40 -8.21 9.55
CA ALA A 245 -12.67 -8.77 9.10
C ALA A 245 -12.58 -10.25 8.73
N VAL A 246 -11.50 -10.65 8.05
CA VAL A 246 -11.38 -11.97 7.44
C VAL A 246 -10.03 -12.62 7.74
N MET A 247 -8.90 -11.92 7.51
CA MET A 247 -7.60 -12.57 7.45
C MET A 247 -7.14 -13.17 8.79
N GLU A 248 -7.55 -12.59 9.91
CA GLU A 248 -7.27 -13.12 11.26
C GLU A 248 -8.16 -14.31 11.64
N HIS A 249 -9.21 -14.61 10.87
CA HIS A 249 -10.24 -15.61 11.21
C HIS A 249 -10.34 -16.76 10.22
N THR A 250 -9.88 -16.56 8.97
CA THR A 250 -10.00 -17.56 7.91
C THR A 250 -8.94 -18.66 8.01
N ASP A 251 -9.35 -19.90 7.79
CA ASP A 251 -8.43 -21.03 7.63
C ASP A 251 -7.91 -21.18 6.19
N ARG A 252 -8.34 -20.31 5.27
CA ARG A 252 -7.95 -20.37 3.85
C ARG A 252 -6.75 -19.53 3.51
N ALA A 253 -6.25 -18.69 4.44
CA ALA A 253 -5.08 -17.84 4.21
C ALA A 253 -3.82 -18.69 4.09
N GLN A 254 -3.07 -18.45 3.02
CA GLN A 254 -1.73 -19.02 2.83
C GLN A 254 -0.75 -17.91 2.47
N VAL A 255 0.41 -17.93 3.11
CA VAL A 255 1.47 -16.94 2.91
C VAL A 255 2.56 -17.49 2.01
N MET A 256 2.99 -16.69 1.05
CA MET A 256 4.17 -16.94 0.21
C MET A 256 5.27 -15.94 0.60
N PRO A 257 6.36 -16.40 1.25
CA PRO A 257 7.49 -15.52 1.57
C PRO A 257 8.21 -15.07 0.30
N VAL A 258 8.47 -13.76 0.18
CA VAL A 258 9.02 -13.15 -1.04
C VAL A 258 10.11 -12.11 -0.73
N THR A 259 10.99 -11.86 -1.72
CA THR A 259 12.17 -11.00 -1.57
C THR A 259 12.41 -10.07 -2.77
N PHE A 260 11.36 -9.64 -3.49
CA PHE A 260 11.49 -8.79 -4.68
C PHE A 260 11.83 -7.32 -4.38
N GLY A 261 12.19 -7.00 -3.15
CA GLY A 261 12.41 -5.61 -2.72
C GLY A 261 11.11 -4.84 -2.63
N TRP A 262 10.62 -4.62 -1.39
CA TRP A 262 9.35 -3.97 -1.11
C TRP A 262 9.51 -2.95 0.00
N ASP A 263 8.84 -1.83 -0.14
CA ASP A 263 8.66 -0.85 0.92
C ASP A 263 7.26 -0.22 0.81
N ASP A 264 6.57 -0.06 1.95
CA ASP A 264 5.27 0.62 1.99
C ASP A 264 5.40 2.14 1.90
N LEU A 265 6.63 2.67 1.82
CA LEU A 265 6.92 4.10 1.84
C LEU A 265 6.15 4.81 2.97
N GLY A 266 6.32 4.32 4.19
CA GLY A 266 5.53 4.78 5.35
C GLY A 266 5.84 6.20 5.80
N ASP A 267 7.07 6.70 5.56
CA ASP A 267 7.54 8.04 5.87
C ASP A 267 8.81 8.42 5.08
N TRP A 268 9.38 9.59 5.34
CA TRP A 268 10.60 10.07 4.66
C TRP A 268 11.83 9.17 4.86
N ASN A 269 11.93 8.41 5.95
CA ASN A 269 13.05 7.45 6.12
C ASN A 269 13.00 6.32 5.08
N ALA A 270 11.80 6.00 4.58
CA ALA A 270 11.66 5.05 3.48
C ALA A 270 12.32 5.56 2.20
N VAL A 271 12.23 6.85 1.91
CA VAL A 271 12.88 7.48 0.75
C VAL A 271 14.41 7.33 0.84
N GLU A 272 14.98 7.45 2.05
CA GLU A 272 16.42 7.19 2.24
C GLU A 272 16.78 5.73 1.95
N ARG A 273 16.00 4.77 2.48
CA ARG A 273 16.24 3.34 2.21
C ARG A 273 16.22 3.02 0.72
N LEU A 274 15.38 3.75 -0.01
CA LEU A 274 15.18 3.57 -1.44
C LEU A 274 16.30 4.17 -2.29
N LEU A 275 16.72 5.39 -1.98
CA LEU A 275 17.54 6.20 -2.88
C LEU A 275 19.01 6.29 -2.47
N LYS A 276 19.34 6.02 -1.20
CA LYS A 276 20.72 6.16 -0.70
C LYS A 276 21.67 5.13 -1.31
N GLN A 277 22.71 5.61 -1.95
CA GLN A 277 23.78 4.77 -2.50
C GLN A 277 24.95 4.62 -1.52
N PRO A 278 25.77 3.54 -1.64
CA PRO A 278 26.99 3.43 -0.86
C PRO A 278 27.91 4.63 -1.08
N GLY A 279 28.27 5.35 -0.01
CA GLY A 279 29.13 6.54 -0.04
C GLY A 279 28.36 7.87 0.05
N ASP A 280 27.05 7.87 -0.11
CA ASP A 280 26.26 9.09 0.05
C ASP A 280 26.22 9.54 1.50
N ARG A 281 26.55 10.83 1.73
CA ARG A 281 26.44 11.43 3.06
C ARG A 281 24.98 11.80 3.37
N ASN A 282 24.22 12.23 2.36
CA ASN A 282 22.82 12.65 2.44
C ASN A 282 22.04 12.04 1.29
N VAL A 283 20.72 12.16 1.33
CA VAL A 283 19.83 11.91 0.18
C VAL A 283 19.34 13.27 -0.31
N ASP A 284 19.83 13.69 -1.47
CA ASP A 284 19.59 15.01 -2.04
C ASP A 284 18.60 14.92 -3.19
N LEU A 285 17.36 15.33 -2.95
CA LEU A 285 16.26 15.50 -3.92
C LEU A 285 15.99 16.99 -4.15
N ALA A 286 17.02 17.79 -4.08
CA ALA A 286 17.05 19.24 -4.27
C ALA A 286 18.45 19.68 -4.68
N THR A 287 18.60 20.89 -5.20
CA THR A 287 19.92 21.55 -5.31
C THR A 287 20.41 21.87 -3.89
N HIS A 288 21.33 21.05 -3.36
CA HIS A 288 21.77 21.11 -1.97
C HIS A 288 23.25 21.47 -1.84
N VAL A 289 23.56 22.42 -0.94
CA VAL A 289 24.92 22.77 -0.51
C VAL A 289 25.08 22.43 0.96
N ALA A 290 25.84 21.39 1.26
CA ALA A 290 26.03 20.87 2.62
C ALA A 290 27.41 21.28 3.17
N LEU A 291 27.44 21.97 4.31
CA LEU A 291 28.62 22.21 5.14
C LEU A 291 28.45 21.43 6.45
N ASP A 292 29.31 20.45 6.68
CA ASP A 292 29.28 19.58 7.88
C ASP A 292 27.89 18.98 8.17
N THR A 293 27.12 18.68 7.11
CA THR A 293 25.80 18.04 7.18
C THR A 293 25.89 16.58 6.75
N ALA A 294 25.29 15.66 7.51
CA ALA A 294 25.30 14.23 7.23
C ALA A 294 24.01 13.54 7.67
N GLY A 295 23.70 12.39 7.04
CA GLY A 295 22.57 11.54 7.37
C GLY A 295 21.20 12.19 7.07
N SER A 296 21.19 13.27 6.30
CA SER A 296 19.98 14.09 6.09
C SER A 296 19.30 13.74 4.78
N ILE A 297 17.99 14.01 4.71
CA ILE A 297 17.16 13.93 3.50
C ILE A 297 16.71 15.35 3.17
N VAL A 298 17.04 15.82 1.97
CA VAL A 298 16.71 17.18 1.53
C VAL A 298 15.89 17.09 0.23
N TYR A 299 14.68 17.60 0.27
CA TYR A 299 13.75 17.61 -0.86
C TYR A 299 13.27 19.03 -1.13
N SER A 300 13.24 19.44 -2.38
CA SER A 300 12.49 20.61 -2.88
C SER A 300 11.67 20.23 -4.09
N ALA A 301 10.40 20.64 -4.12
CA ALA A 301 9.55 20.47 -5.29
C ALA A 301 9.92 21.46 -6.42
N ASP A 302 10.65 22.54 -6.09
CA ASP A 302 11.15 23.52 -7.06
C ASP A 302 12.61 23.21 -7.40
N PRO A 303 12.93 22.83 -8.64
CA PRO A 303 14.29 22.49 -9.05
C PRO A 303 15.26 23.70 -9.04
N ASP A 304 14.73 24.93 -9.09
CA ASP A 304 15.53 26.17 -9.09
C ASP A 304 15.87 26.65 -7.67
N GLU A 305 15.26 26.08 -6.64
CA GLU A 305 15.57 26.38 -5.25
C GLU A 305 16.86 25.73 -4.79
N VAL A 306 17.69 26.50 -4.08
CA VAL A 306 18.90 26.00 -3.43
C VAL A 306 18.70 25.90 -1.92
N VAL A 307 18.91 24.72 -1.37
CA VAL A 307 18.90 24.47 0.08
C VAL A 307 20.35 24.46 0.58
N VAL A 308 20.68 25.31 1.53
CA VAL A 308 21.98 25.32 2.19
C VAL A 308 21.83 24.83 3.62
N THR A 309 22.63 23.86 4.02
CA THR A 309 22.64 23.32 5.39
C THR A 309 24.03 23.39 6.00
N ILE A 310 24.13 23.72 7.29
CA ILE A 310 25.40 23.83 8.02
C ILE A 310 25.29 23.12 9.36
N GLY A 311 26.13 22.12 9.59
CA GLY A 311 26.28 21.45 10.88
C GLY A 311 25.04 20.65 11.32
N LEU A 312 24.27 20.09 10.36
CA LEU A 312 23.07 19.30 10.67
C LEU A 312 23.34 17.81 10.56
N GLU A 313 22.73 17.03 11.44
CA GLU A 313 22.78 15.57 11.43
C GLU A 313 21.36 14.97 11.52
N ASP A 314 21.10 13.92 10.75
CA ASP A 314 19.89 13.11 10.82
C ASP A 314 18.58 13.92 10.79
N VAL A 315 18.48 14.87 9.86
CA VAL A 315 17.29 15.69 9.65
C VAL A 315 16.64 15.42 8.30
N VAL A 316 15.34 15.60 8.24
CA VAL A 316 14.56 15.66 7.01
C VAL A 316 14.14 17.09 6.79
N ILE A 317 14.48 17.64 5.64
CA ILE A 317 14.11 18.98 5.19
C ILE A 317 13.31 18.83 3.91
N VAL A 318 12.07 19.26 3.92
CA VAL A 318 11.18 19.13 2.77
C VAL A 318 10.52 20.48 2.51
N ARG A 319 10.62 20.93 1.26
CA ARG A 319 9.99 22.15 0.81
C ARG A 319 9.07 21.88 -0.38
N ASP A 320 7.83 22.34 -0.27
CA ASP A 320 6.86 22.30 -1.37
C ASP A 320 6.01 23.56 -1.34
N GLY A 321 6.19 24.41 -2.35
CA GLY A 321 5.47 25.67 -2.52
C GLY A 321 5.59 26.58 -1.29
N ASN A 322 4.49 26.77 -0.58
CA ASN A 322 4.38 27.67 0.57
C ASN A 322 4.62 27.01 1.93
N ALA A 323 5.09 25.76 1.96
CA ALA A 323 5.30 25.04 3.21
C ALA A 323 6.70 24.41 3.28
N THR A 324 7.29 24.45 4.46
CA THR A 324 8.57 23.80 4.77
C THR A 324 8.41 22.95 6.03
N LEU A 325 8.86 21.68 5.92
CA LEU A 325 9.00 20.77 7.05
C LEU A 325 10.49 20.64 7.39
N ILE A 326 10.82 20.73 8.66
CA ILE A 326 12.11 20.35 9.20
C ILE A 326 11.83 19.44 10.40
N VAL A 327 12.33 18.21 10.34
CA VAL A 327 12.09 17.21 11.38
C VAL A 327 13.31 16.30 11.53
N ARG A 328 13.59 15.85 12.75
CA ARG A 328 14.60 14.81 12.99
C ARG A 328 14.11 13.48 12.42
N LYS A 329 15.01 12.66 11.87
CA LYS A 329 14.69 11.37 11.26
C LYS A 329 14.00 10.40 12.23
N ASP A 330 14.36 10.42 13.51
CA ASP A 330 13.73 9.59 14.55
C ASP A 330 12.31 10.05 14.93
N ARG A 331 11.84 11.19 14.36
CA ARG A 331 10.53 11.78 14.66
C ARG A 331 9.62 11.94 13.45
N THR A 332 9.93 11.33 12.35
CA THR A 332 9.11 11.43 11.11
C THR A 332 7.67 10.94 11.31
N GLN A 333 7.43 10.02 12.24
CA GLN A 333 6.07 9.59 12.60
C GLN A 333 5.21 10.69 13.23
N ASP A 334 5.84 11.70 13.85
CA ASP A 334 5.15 12.84 14.49
C ASP A 334 4.60 13.85 13.48
N ILE A 335 4.98 13.75 12.20
CA ILE A 335 4.46 14.62 11.12
C ILE A 335 2.93 14.59 11.10
N LYS A 336 2.32 13.41 11.29
CA LYS A 336 0.87 13.26 11.37
C LYS A 336 0.24 14.13 12.47
N ALA A 337 0.90 14.26 13.62
CA ALA A 337 0.43 15.10 14.71
C ALA A 337 0.55 16.59 14.37
N ALA A 338 1.60 16.99 13.64
CA ALA A 338 1.75 18.36 13.14
C ALA A 338 0.66 18.70 12.11
N VAL A 339 0.39 17.82 11.15
CA VAL A 339 -0.69 17.99 10.16
C VAL A 339 -2.05 18.13 10.84
N LYS A 340 -2.32 17.31 11.88
CA LYS A 340 -3.55 17.43 12.68
C LYS A 340 -3.67 18.80 13.38
N LYS A 341 -2.56 19.36 13.85
CA LYS A 341 -2.56 20.72 14.45
C LYS A 341 -2.84 21.80 13.41
N LEU A 342 -2.25 21.70 12.22
CA LEU A 342 -2.56 22.60 11.09
C LEU A 342 -4.05 22.56 10.76
N GLY A 343 -4.65 21.37 10.70
CA GLY A 343 -6.07 21.17 10.43
C GLY A 343 -7.03 21.73 11.48
N ALA A 344 -6.54 22.03 12.69
CA ALA A 344 -7.34 22.65 13.75
C ALA A 344 -7.47 24.17 13.62
N GLU A 345 -6.72 24.80 12.69
CA GLU A 345 -6.70 26.25 12.50
C GLU A 345 -7.11 26.61 11.07
N ASP A 346 -8.20 27.35 10.89
CA ASP A 346 -8.77 27.73 9.58
C ASP A 346 -7.74 28.36 8.65
N ARG A 347 -6.81 29.16 9.18
CA ARG A 347 -5.76 29.84 8.40
C ARG A 347 -4.80 28.88 7.69
N PHE A 348 -4.71 27.62 8.11
CA PHE A 348 -3.82 26.61 7.54
C PHE A 348 -4.53 25.55 6.70
N GLN A 349 -5.85 25.62 6.53
CA GLN A 349 -6.61 24.63 5.75
C GLN A 349 -6.09 24.46 4.32
N HIS A 350 -5.58 25.53 3.72
CA HIS A 350 -5.00 25.54 2.37
C HIS A 350 -3.65 24.78 2.29
N LEU A 351 -3.10 24.35 3.42
CA LEU A 351 -1.85 23.56 3.50
C LEU A 351 -2.09 22.04 3.67
N LEU A 352 -3.35 21.61 3.74
CA LEU A 352 -3.72 20.20 3.95
C LEU A 352 -3.97 19.45 2.66
#